data_f378994f964f63cb2271e025aaf7f78f
#
_entry.id   f378994f964f63cb2271e025aaf7f78f
#
_cell.length_a   1.000
_cell.length_b   1.000
_cell.length_c   1.000
_cell.angle_alpha   90.00
_cell.angle_beta   90.00
_cell.angle_gamma   90.00
#
_symmetry.space_group_name_H-M   'P 1'
#
loop_
_entity.id
_entity.type
_entity.pdbx_description
1 polymer ?
#
loop_
_entity_poly.entity_id
_entity_poly.type
_entity_poly.pdbx_seq_one_letter_code
_entity_poly.pdbx_strand_id
1 'polypeptide(L)'
;LYDLIWKRTIASQMADAQIEKTTANISISNTEELFIANGEVITFDGFLKVYRESVDDEDVVEEVGHVLPQMKIGDTLLHREISATERFTQGPVRYTEASLVHKLEELGIGRPSTYAPTISTIQQREYVQKGDKKGVQRKYVIDVLRGIKVTTKQRTEMVGSEKGKLIPTDIGIVVNDFLMKNFPNIMDYNFTAKVEGDFDDIAEGKETWTTMIRDFYKKFEPQVEQTMNKREEHKAGERQLGTDPVSGKPVFVKIGRFGPVVQIGSANDKQKPLFSQLPPNRSMEEVTLEEAMELFKLPRTIGEYEGSPVTIGAGRFGPYVLHKKKFVSLPKSEDPHSWEETQ
;
A
#
# COMPACT_ATOMS: atom_id res chain seq x y z
N LEU A 1 26.89 -4.37 -5.64
CA LEU A 1 26.79 -5.65 -4.92
C LEU A 1 28.11 -6.06 -4.29
N TYR A 2 29.25 -6.12 -5.05
CA TYR A 2 30.57 -6.52 -4.52
C TYR A 2 31.02 -5.61 -3.35
N ASP A 3 30.90 -4.29 -3.50
CA ASP A 3 31.26 -3.32 -2.46
C ASP A 3 30.48 -3.57 -1.15
N LEU A 4 29.19 -3.86 -1.25
CA LEU A 4 28.34 -4.18 -0.10
C LEU A 4 28.78 -5.48 0.60
N ILE A 5 29.02 -6.55 -0.17
CA ILE A 5 29.50 -7.84 0.36
C ILE A 5 30.85 -7.63 1.06
N TRP A 6 31.76 -6.92 0.40
CA TRP A 6 33.09 -6.64 0.93
C TRP A 6 33.01 -5.85 2.26
N LYS A 7 32.25 -4.77 2.29
CA LYS A 7 32.07 -3.95 3.49
C LYS A 7 31.45 -4.73 4.65
N ARG A 8 30.39 -5.52 4.38
CA ARG A 8 29.77 -6.37 5.42
C ARG A 8 30.70 -7.45 5.93
N THR A 9 31.46 -8.08 5.05
CA THR A 9 32.45 -9.10 5.45
C THR A 9 33.55 -8.51 6.32
N ILE A 10 34.09 -7.34 5.96
CA ILE A 10 35.10 -6.66 6.79
C ILE A 10 34.49 -6.24 8.12
N ALA A 11 33.31 -5.57 8.10
CA ALA A 11 32.63 -5.11 9.27
C ALA A 11 32.34 -6.23 10.29
N SER A 12 31.95 -7.42 9.80
CA SER A 12 31.69 -8.59 10.67
C SER A 12 32.92 -9.11 11.43
N GLN A 13 34.12 -8.73 11.03
CA GLN A 13 35.40 -9.09 11.68
C GLN A 13 35.99 -7.94 12.50
N MET A 14 35.34 -6.76 12.47
CA MET A 14 35.79 -5.61 13.26
C MET A 14 35.23 -5.62 14.68
N ALA A 15 35.84 -4.84 15.56
CA ALA A 15 35.34 -4.64 16.91
C ALA A 15 33.98 -3.93 16.91
N ASP A 16 33.18 -4.19 17.92
CA ASP A 16 31.88 -3.54 18.13
C ASP A 16 32.04 -2.03 18.32
N ALA A 17 31.06 -1.27 17.82
CA ALA A 17 30.97 0.15 18.10
C ALA A 17 30.58 0.38 19.58
N GLN A 18 31.17 1.41 20.18
CA GLN A 18 30.77 1.84 21.53
C GLN A 18 29.98 3.13 21.43
N ILE A 19 28.76 3.10 21.94
CA ILE A 19 27.81 4.19 21.88
C ILE A 19 27.37 4.52 23.30
N GLU A 20 27.57 5.77 23.71
CA GLU A 20 27.07 6.29 24.98
C GLU A 20 25.72 6.95 24.75
N LYS A 21 24.68 6.42 25.43
CA LYS A 21 23.32 6.96 25.38
C LYS A 21 23.03 7.72 26.66
N THR A 22 22.60 8.95 26.51
CA THR A 22 22.22 9.81 27.63
C THR A 22 20.75 10.13 27.55
N THR A 23 20.00 9.84 28.60
CA THR A 23 18.59 10.25 28.72
C THR A 23 18.45 11.21 29.88
N ALA A 24 18.02 12.44 29.60
CA ALA A 24 17.73 13.46 30.58
C ALA A 24 16.22 13.59 30.81
N ASN A 25 15.76 13.33 32.02
CA ASN A 25 14.39 13.55 32.47
C ASN A 25 14.33 14.94 33.11
N ILE A 26 13.56 15.84 32.52
CA ILE A 26 13.47 17.24 32.94
C ILE A 26 12.07 17.45 33.53
N SER A 27 12.00 17.68 34.84
CA SER A 27 10.75 17.96 35.54
C SER A 27 10.32 19.41 35.33
N ILE A 28 9.00 19.61 35.33
CA ILE A 28 8.37 20.93 35.20
C ILE A 28 7.79 21.33 36.57
N SER A 29 8.02 22.59 37.00
CA SER A 29 7.68 23.02 38.36
C SER A 29 6.19 23.03 38.73
N ASN A 30 5.30 22.96 37.73
CA ASN A 30 3.84 23.13 37.90
C ASN A 30 3.01 21.94 37.39
N THR A 31 3.66 20.84 37.00
CA THR A 31 2.98 19.61 36.53
C THR A 31 3.84 18.40 36.84
N GLU A 32 3.23 17.22 36.87
CA GLU A 32 3.93 15.93 37.02
C GLU A 32 4.52 15.41 35.70
N GLU A 33 4.19 16.06 34.58
CA GLU A 33 4.69 15.68 33.27
C GLU A 33 6.20 16.00 33.14
N LEU A 34 6.90 15.20 32.33
CA LEU A 34 8.33 15.31 32.12
C LEU A 34 8.64 15.62 30.65
N PHE A 35 9.64 16.45 30.41
CA PHE A 35 10.35 16.47 29.14
C PHE A 35 11.46 15.42 29.16
N ILE A 36 11.57 14.64 28.09
CA ILE A 36 12.62 13.66 27.92
C ILE A 36 13.51 14.09 26.78
N ALA A 37 14.81 14.22 27.04
CA ALA A 37 15.80 14.49 26.02
C ALA A 37 16.75 13.30 25.91
N ASN A 38 16.87 12.73 24.71
CA ASN A 38 17.78 11.64 24.41
C ASN A 38 18.97 12.17 23.60
N GLY A 39 20.16 11.74 23.99
CA GLY A 39 21.39 12.03 23.25
C GLY A 39 22.21 10.78 23.06
N GLU A 40 22.95 10.73 21.98
CA GLU A 40 23.79 9.60 21.65
C GLU A 40 25.16 10.11 21.14
N VAL A 41 26.24 9.54 21.65
CA VAL A 41 27.60 9.85 21.24
C VAL A 41 28.32 8.56 20.92
N ILE A 42 28.85 8.44 19.70
CA ILE A 42 29.72 7.33 19.33
C ILE A 42 31.12 7.63 19.91
N THR A 43 31.51 6.88 20.94
CA THR A 43 32.81 6.98 21.58
C THR A 43 33.90 6.17 20.89
N PHE A 44 33.51 5.14 20.20
CA PHE A 44 34.36 4.31 19.34
C PHE A 44 33.56 3.78 18.14
N ASP A 45 33.99 4.13 16.92
CA ASP A 45 33.25 3.80 15.70
C ASP A 45 33.14 2.29 15.44
N GLY A 46 34.18 1.50 15.79
CA GLY A 46 34.22 0.08 15.52
C GLY A 46 33.89 -0.24 14.05
N PHE A 47 32.99 -1.21 13.81
CA PHE A 47 32.54 -1.59 12.47
C PHE A 47 31.75 -0.50 11.73
N LEU A 48 31.16 0.47 12.41
CA LEU A 48 30.41 1.58 11.81
C LEU A 48 31.29 2.45 10.91
N LYS A 49 32.61 2.41 11.09
CA LYS A 49 33.58 3.09 10.22
C LYS A 49 33.56 2.58 8.78
N VAL A 50 33.24 1.32 8.57
CA VAL A 50 33.24 0.65 7.26
C VAL A 50 31.83 0.46 6.73
N TYR A 51 30.89 0.12 7.61
CA TYR A 51 29.54 -0.20 7.23
C TYR A 51 28.52 0.42 8.21
N ARG A 52 27.60 1.21 7.63
CA ARG A 52 26.39 1.66 8.29
C ARG A 52 25.21 1.10 7.51
N GLU A 53 24.26 0.49 8.21
CA GLU A 53 23.03 0.01 7.60
C GLU A 53 22.18 1.20 7.20
N SER A 54 21.73 1.23 5.94
CA SER A 54 20.75 2.22 5.49
C SER A 54 19.36 1.73 5.87
N VAL A 55 18.53 2.61 6.40
CA VAL A 55 17.13 2.30 6.65
C VAL A 55 16.38 2.41 5.32
N ASP A 56 15.74 1.31 4.88
CA ASP A 56 14.99 1.27 3.62
C ASP A 56 13.65 2.02 3.69
N ASP A 57 13.18 2.35 4.88
CA ASP A 57 11.96 3.13 5.09
C ASP A 57 12.31 4.62 5.20
N GLU A 58 11.95 5.39 4.16
CA GLU A 58 12.07 6.86 4.14
C GLU A 58 11.26 7.54 5.28
N ASP A 59 10.36 6.80 5.92
CA ASP A 59 9.51 7.28 7.02
C ASP A 59 10.14 7.10 8.41
N VAL A 60 11.20 6.31 8.53
CA VAL A 60 12.02 6.23 9.74
C VAL A 60 13.00 7.39 9.70
N VAL A 61 12.62 8.52 10.26
CA VAL A 61 13.58 9.59 10.58
C VAL A 61 14.56 8.96 11.57
N GLU A 62 15.74 8.56 11.09
CA GLU A 62 16.85 8.32 12.00
C GLU A 62 16.96 9.57 12.86
N GLU A 63 16.64 9.46 14.14
CA GLU A 63 17.05 10.46 15.09
C GLU A 63 18.58 10.44 15.07
N VAL A 64 19.16 11.26 14.20
CA VAL A 64 20.60 11.50 14.19
C VAL A 64 20.94 11.86 15.61
N GLY A 65 21.75 11.03 16.27
CA GLY A 65 22.05 11.15 17.68
C GLY A 65 22.44 12.59 18.03
N HIS A 66 21.54 13.29 18.69
CA HIS A 66 21.80 14.64 19.14
C HIS A 66 22.76 14.55 20.32
N VAL A 67 23.91 15.24 20.21
CA VAL A 67 24.81 15.37 21.33
C VAL A 67 24.16 16.32 22.35
N LEU A 68 23.85 15.81 23.53
CA LEU A 68 23.37 16.65 24.62
C LEU A 68 24.54 17.41 25.27
N PRO A 69 24.31 18.66 25.71
CA PRO A 69 25.31 19.38 26.50
C PRO A 69 25.55 18.66 27.83
N GLN A 70 26.69 18.88 28.43
CA GLN A 70 26.96 18.35 29.78
C GLN A 70 25.94 18.90 30.77
N MET A 71 25.24 18.02 31.44
CA MET A 71 24.21 18.31 32.45
C MET A 71 24.48 17.50 33.71
N LYS A 72 24.13 18.03 34.87
CA LYS A 72 24.20 17.36 36.16
C LYS A 72 22.80 17.23 36.75
N ILE A 73 22.61 16.18 37.55
CA ILE A 73 21.35 16.01 38.29
C ILE A 73 21.19 17.22 39.23
N GLY A 74 20.00 17.83 39.14
CA GLY A 74 19.66 19.04 39.92
C GLY A 74 19.95 20.37 39.21
N ASP A 75 20.48 20.36 37.99
CA ASP A 75 20.65 21.57 37.18
C ASP A 75 19.28 22.17 36.84
N THR A 76 19.16 23.49 36.94
CA THR A 76 17.96 24.22 36.57
C THR A 76 18.07 24.72 35.13
N LEU A 77 17.16 24.31 34.28
CA LEU A 77 17.10 24.70 32.87
C LEU A 77 16.06 25.81 32.66
N LEU A 78 16.47 26.87 31.96
CA LEU A 78 15.55 27.93 31.54
C LEU A 78 15.03 27.67 30.16
N HIS A 79 13.70 27.57 30.02
CA HIS A 79 13.07 27.39 28.72
C HIS A 79 13.19 28.68 27.88
N ARG A 80 13.59 28.54 26.63
CA ARG A 80 13.57 29.62 25.64
C ARG A 80 12.29 29.59 24.84
N GLU A 81 11.91 28.38 24.41
CA GLU A 81 10.74 28.11 23.61
C GLU A 81 10.25 26.69 23.92
N ILE A 82 8.94 26.56 24.08
CA ILE A 82 8.28 25.27 24.15
C ILE A 82 7.28 25.23 23.00
N SER A 83 7.33 24.21 22.15
CA SER A 83 6.39 24.02 21.05
C SER A 83 5.57 22.75 21.25
N ALA A 84 4.25 22.88 21.16
CA ALA A 84 3.32 21.77 21.08
C ALA A 84 2.85 21.64 19.62
N THR A 85 3.22 20.55 18.98
CA THR A 85 2.90 20.30 17.58
C THR A 85 1.82 19.22 17.49
N GLU A 86 0.71 19.56 16.87
CA GLU A 86 -0.35 18.58 16.55
C GLU A 86 0.22 17.47 15.65
N ARG A 87 -0.01 16.22 16.04
CA ARG A 87 0.40 15.02 15.30
C ARG A 87 -0.80 14.10 15.15
N PHE A 88 -0.76 13.30 14.12
CA PHE A 88 -1.81 12.35 13.80
C PHE A 88 -1.19 10.95 13.71
N THR A 89 -1.92 9.96 14.20
CA THR A 89 -1.54 8.57 13.99
C THR A 89 -1.57 8.26 12.49
N GLN A 90 -0.54 7.59 12.03
CA GLN A 90 -0.45 7.15 10.64
C GLN A 90 -0.89 5.68 10.56
N GLY A 91 -1.57 5.33 9.49
CA GLY A 91 -1.82 3.93 9.16
C GLY A 91 -0.52 3.21 8.76
N PRO A 92 -0.54 1.87 8.70
CA PRO A 92 0.62 1.13 8.23
C PRO A 92 0.95 1.52 6.78
N VAL A 93 2.24 1.72 6.52
CA VAL A 93 2.75 2.02 5.18
C VAL A 93 2.75 0.78 4.31
N ARG A 94 2.57 0.96 2.98
CA ARG A 94 2.72 -0.13 2.02
C ARG A 94 4.17 -0.59 1.93
N TYR A 95 4.37 -1.85 1.57
CA TYR A 95 5.69 -2.43 1.43
C TYR A 95 6.42 -1.95 0.17
N THR A 96 7.71 -1.75 0.27
CA THR A 96 8.66 -1.85 -0.84
C THR A 96 9.01 -3.33 -1.07
N GLU A 97 9.74 -3.67 -2.14
CA GLU A 97 10.24 -5.04 -2.31
C GLU A 97 11.17 -5.45 -1.15
N ALA A 98 12.01 -4.53 -0.67
CA ALA A 98 12.93 -4.78 0.43
C ALA A 98 12.20 -4.98 1.76
N SER A 99 11.28 -4.08 2.12
CA SER A 99 10.53 -4.20 3.37
C SER A 99 9.57 -5.40 3.35
N LEU A 100 9.10 -5.84 2.17
CA LEU A 100 8.33 -7.08 2.05
C LEU A 100 9.21 -8.30 2.30
N VAL A 101 10.45 -8.34 1.78
CA VAL A 101 11.41 -9.42 2.07
C VAL A 101 11.67 -9.50 3.57
N HIS A 102 11.93 -8.37 4.21
CA HIS A 102 12.14 -8.32 5.67
C HIS A 102 10.91 -8.87 6.43
N LYS A 103 9.70 -8.50 6.00
CA LYS A 103 8.47 -8.99 6.64
C LYS A 103 8.24 -10.50 6.43
N LEU A 104 8.57 -11.02 5.25
CA LEU A 104 8.51 -12.46 4.97
C LEU A 104 9.51 -13.22 5.87
N GLU A 105 10.72 -12.69 6.03
CA GLU A 105 11.74 -13.26 6.91
C GLU A 105 11.30 -13.24 8.37
N GLU A 106 10.78 -12.13 8.87
CA GLU A 106 10.23 -11.99 10.23
C GLU A 106 9.14 -13.01 10.51
N LEU A 107 8.27 -13.27 9.54
CA LEU A 107 7.16 -14.23 9.65
C LEU A 107 7.59 -15.69 9.36
N GLY A 108 8.83 -15.94 8.99
CA GLY A 108 9.32 -17.28 8.59
C GLY A 108 8.69 -17.80 7.30
N ILE A 109 8.20 -16.90 6.43
CA ILE A 109 7.54 -17.25 5.18
C ILE A 109 8.57 -17.29 4.05
N GLY A 110 8.91 -18.49 3.58
CA GLY A 110 9.90 -18.70 2.54
C GLY A 110 11.34 -18.76 3.05
N ARG A 111 12.28 -18.68 2.13
CA ARG A 111 13.73 -18.74 2.36
C ARG A 111 14.42 -17.70 1.44
N PRO A 112 15.69 -17.36 1.67
CA PRO A 112 16.42 -16.40 0.84
C PRO A 112 16.33 -16.68 -0.66
N SER A 113 16.30 -17.96 -1.05
CA SER A 113 16.19 -18.39 -2.46
C SER A 113 14.81 -18.16 -3.07
N THR A 114 13.75 -18.00 -2.26
CA THR A 114 12.36 -17.90 -2.73
C THR A 114 11.77 -16.50 -2.63
N TYR A 115 12.35 -15.58 -1.87
CA TYR A 115 11.79 -14.23 -1.69
C TYR A 115 11.67 -13.46 -3.01
N ALA A 116 12.79 -13.32 -3.74
CA ALA A 116 12.79 -12.58 -5.00
C ALA A 116 11.91 -13.23 -6.09
N PRO A 117 11.93 -14.56 -6.31
CA PRO A 117 10.99 -15.23 -7.22
C PRO A 117 9.52 -15.02 -6.84
N THR A 118 9.17 -15.05 -5.57
CA THR A 118 7.80 -14.83 -5.10
C THR A 118 7.33 -13.41 -5.43
N ILE A 119 8.14 -12.40 -5.10
CA ILE A 119 7.83 -11.00 -5.40
C ILE A 119 7.70 -10.76 -6.90
N SER A 120 8.59 -11.34 -7.70
CA SER A 120 8.49 -11.28 -9.17
C SER A 120 7.20 -11.92 -9.69
N THR A 121 6.82 -13.07 -9.12
CA THR A 121 5.63 -13.82 -9.54
C THR A 121 4.34 -13.05 -9.26
N ILE A 122 4.19 -12.43 -8.09
CA ILE A 122 2.97 -11.67 -7.78
C ILE A 122 2.84 -10.42 -8.64
N GLN A 123 3.96 -9.81 -9.07
CA GLN A 123 3.95 -8.71 -10.01
C GLN A 123 3.64 -9.18 -11.44
N GLN A 124 4.23 -10.29 -11.91
CA GLN A 124 3.97 -10.87 -13.22
C GLN A 124 2.52 -11.33 -13.39
N ARG A 125 1.89 -11.78 -12.30
CA ARG A 125 0.47 -12.15 -12.26
C ARG A 125 -0.44 -10.95 -12.08
N GLU A 126 0.11 -9.75 -12.03
CA GLU A 126 -0.62 -8.51 -11.83
C GLU A 126 -1.44 -8.47 -10.53
N TYR A 127 -1.05 -9.23 -9.49
CA TYR A 127 -1.69 -9.15 -8.18
C TYR A 127 -1.29 -7.90 -7.42
N VAL A 128 -0.06 -7.45 -7.64
CA VAL A 128 0.46 -6.17 -7.16
C VAL A 128 1.22 -5.48 -8.29
N GLN A 129 1.25 -4.16 -8.25
CA GLN A 129 2.06 -3.34 -9.13
C GLN A 129 2.90 -2.36 -8.34
N LYS A 130 4.07 -1.99 -8.88
CA LYS A 130 4.90 -0.95 -8.30
C LYS A 130 4.35 0.41 -8.70
N GLY A 131 4.13 1.28 -7.74
CA GLY A 131 3.52 2.57 -8.01
C GLY A 131 3.83 3.61 -6.96
N ASP A 132 3.44 4.83 -7.29
CA ASP A 132 3.58 6.00 -6.44
C ASP A 132 2.18 6.54 -6.09
N LYS A 133 1.99 6.95 -4.86
CA LYS A 133 0.79 7.65 -4.41
C LYS A 133 1.14 9.10 -4.12
N LYS A 134 0.39 10.01 -4.72
CA LYS A 134 0.52 11.43 -4.39
C LYS A 134 -0.04 11.69 -3.00
N GLY A 135 0.73 12.40 -2.18
CA GLY A 135 0.26 12.84 -0.88
C GLY A 135 -0.86 13.88 -0.99
N VAL A 136 -1.59 14.02 0.11
CA VAL A 136 -2.63 15.04 0.28
C VAL A 136 -2.14 16.08 1.28
N GLN A 137 -2.42 17.36 1.01
CA GLN A 137 -2.10 18.42 1.95
C GLN A 137 -3.02 18.35 3.17
N ARG A 138 -2.42 18.31 4.36
CA ARG A 138 -3.11 18.36 5.65
C ARG A 138 -2.62 19.56 6.45
N LYS A 139 -3.56 20.30 7.03
CA LYS A 139 -3.26 21.38 7.97
C LYS A 139 -3.04 20.80 9.36
N TYR A 140 -2.13 21.38 10.10
CA TYR A 140 -1.86 21.07 11.50
C TYR A 140 -1.51 22.32 12.27
N VAL A 141 -1.65 22.26 13.58
CA VAL A 141 -1.47 23.39 14.49
C VAL A 141 -0.17 23.22 15.28
N ILE A 142 0.51 24.34 15.51
CA ILE A 142 1.67 24.43 16.40
C ILE A 142 1.40 25.56 17.39
N ASP A 143 1.33 25.23 18.67
CA ASP A 143 1.32 26.20 19.75
C ASP A 143 2.74 26.43 20.24
N VAL A 144 3.17 27.67 20.27
CA VAL A 144 4.53 28.08 20.65
C VAL A 144 4.44 28.99 21.86
N LEU A 145 5.03 28.55 22.96
CA LEU A 145 5.22 29.33 24.18
C LEU A 145 6.60 29.99 24.15
N ARG A 146 6.65 31.32 24.24
CA ARG A 146 7.89 32.11 24.46
C ARG A 146 7.66 33.02 25.65
N GLY A 147 8.45 32.84 26.69
CA GLY A 147 8.20 33.49 27.98
C GLY A 147 6.84 33.09 28.53
N ILE A 148 5.87 34.02 28.61
CA ILE A 148 4.49 33.77 29.07
C ILE A 148 3.48 33.84 27.95
N LYS A 149 3.91 34.09 26.69
CA LYS A 149 3.01 34.29 25.56
C LYS A 149 2.92 33.02 24.71
N VAL A 150 1.70 32.51 24.56
CA VAL A 150 1.39 31.44 23.61
C VAL A 150 0.95 32.04 22.28
N THR A 151 1.48 31.55 21.19
CA THR A 151 1.10 31.91 19.83
C THR A 151 0.78 30.65 19.03
N THR A 152 -0.40 30.59 18.46
CA THR A 152 -0.85 29.49 17.60
C THR A 152 -0.48 29.77 16.14
N LYS A 153 0.15 28.81 15.49
CA LYS A 153 0.49 28.86 14.07
C LYS A 153 -0.14 27.67 13.36
N GLN A 154 -0.70 27.90 12.18
CA GLN A 154 -1.17 26.85 11.31
C GLN A 154 -0.13 26.57 10.23
N ARG A 155 0.19 25.30 9.98
CA ARG A 155 1.07 24.84 8.92
C ARG A 155 0.42 23.74 8.10
N THR A 156 1.01 23.45 6.96
CA THR A 156 0.58 22.34 6.08
C THR A 156 1.72 21.35 5.90
N GLU A 157 1.38 20.09 5.87
CA GLU A 157 2.29 18.99 5.56
C GLU A 157 1.69 18.13 4.43
N MET A 158 2.54 17.42 3.69
CA MET A 158 2.10 16.41 2.73
C MET A 158 2.01 15.07 3.44
N VAL A 159 0.85 14.41 3.37
CA VAL A 159 0.57 13.15 4.08
C VAL A 159 0.21 12.06 3.09
N GLY A 160 0.63 10.82 3.39
CA GLY A 160 0.27 9.66 2.58
C GLY A 160 0.90 9.66 1.18
N SER A 161 1.99 10.42 0.99
CA SER A 161 2.83 10.27 -0.21
C SER A 161 3.60 8.96 -0.09
N GLU A 162 3.51 8.12 -1.09
CA GLU A 162 4.25 6.85 -1.17
C GLU A 162 4.97 6.79 -2.52
N LYS A 163 6.22 6.32 -2.52
CA LYS A 163 7.03 6.20 -3.74
C LYS A 163 7.60 4.79 -3.85
N GLY A 164 7.46 4.18 -5.02
CA GLY A 164 8.00 2.84 -5.32
C GLY A 164 7.42 1.73 -4.46
N LYS A 165 6.23 1.90 -3.91
CA LYS A 165 5.56 0.90 -3.05
C LYS A 165 4.83 -0.14 -3.90
N LEU A 166 4.64 -1.34 -3.33
CA LEU A 166 3.81 -2.39 -3.92
C LEU A 166 2.34 -2.10 -3.61
N ILE A 167 1.55 -1.87 -4.65
CA ILE A 167 0.13 -1.52 -4.57
C ILE A 167 -0.68 -2.72 -5.06
N PRO A 168 -1.61 -3.27 -4.26
CA PRO A 168 -2.52 -4.30 -4.73
C PRO A 168 -3.34 -3.81 -5.92
N THR A 169 -3.57 -4.70 -6.89
CA THR A 169 -4.49 -4.45 -8.00
C THR A 169 -5.87 -4.98 -7.67
N ASP A 170 -6.89 -4.55 -8.42
CA ASP A 170 -8.24 -5.09 -8.25
C ASP A 170 -8.29 -6.62 -8.46
N ILE A 171 -7.50 -7.15 -9.39
CA ILE A 171 -7.36 -8.60 -9.60
C ILE A 171 -6.74 -9.26 -8.38
N GLY A 172 -5.69 -8.66 -7.82
CA GLY A 172 -5.03 -9.16 -6.62
C GLY A 172 -5.98 -9.24 -5.44
N ILE A 173 -6.80 -8.21 -5.23
CA ILE A 173 -7.81 -8.15 -4.16
C ILE A 173 -8.83 -9.26 -4.34
N VAL A 174 -9.40 -9.39 -5.54
CA VAL A 174 -10.41 -10.43 -5.82
C VAL A 174 -9.86 -11.85 -5.63
N VAL A 175 -8.62 -12.11 -6.07
CA VAL A 175 -7.96 -13.40 -5.86
C VAL A 175 -7.72 -13.64 -4.38
N ASN A 176 -7.25 -12.63 -3.65
CA ASN A 176 -7.05 -12.72 -2.21
C ASN A 176 -8.36 -13.07 -1.47
N ASP A 177 -9.44 -12.34 -1.75
CA ASP A 177 -10.75 -12.56 -1.11
C ASP A 177 -11.30 -13.94 -1.41
N PHE A 178 -11.15 -14.40 -2.66
CA PHE A 178 -11.53 -15.76 -3.05
C PHE A 178 -10.75 -16.82 -2.26
N LEU A 179 -9.42 -16.65 -2.14
CA LEU A 179 -8.56 -17.58 -1.42
C LEU A 179 -8.84 -17.54 0.09
N MET A 180 -9.01 -16.36 0.68
CA MET A 180 -9.36 -16.21 2.10
C MET A 180 -10.69 -16.89 2.43
N LYS A 181 -11.69 -16.75 1.54
CA LYS A 181 -13.00 -17.37 1.72
C LYS A 181 -12.98 -18.91 1.61
N ASN A 182 -12.25 -19.44 0.64
CA ASN A 182 -12.32 -20.87 0.31
C ASN A 182 -11.15 -21.70 0.88
N PHE A 183 -10.00 -21.07 1.16
CA PHE A 183 -8.78 -21.72 1.61
C PHE A 183 -8.13 -21.00 2.81
N PRO A 184 -8.87 -20.66 3.88
CA PRO A 184 -8.36 -19.83 4.97
C PRO A 184 -7.13 -20.45 5.66
N ASN A 185 -7.05 -21.78 5.75
CA ASN A 185 -5.94 -22.48 6.38
C ASN A 185 -4.62 -22.31 5.60
N ILE A 186 -4.67 -22.19 4.28
CA ILE A 186 -3.49 -21.97 3.43
C ILE A 186 -3.08 -20.48 3.44
N MET A 187 -4.07 -19.60 3.60
CA MET A 187 -3.84 -18.15 3.69
C MET A 187 -3.36 -17.68 5.08
N ASP A 188 -3.33 -18.58 6.06
CA ASP A 188 -2.71 -18.29 7.36
C ASP A 188 -1.19 -18.12 7.19
N TYR A 189 -0.64 -17.03 7.71
CA TYR A 189 0.80 -16.77 7.65
C TYR A 189 1.63 -17.89 8.28
N ASN A 190 1.12 -18.53 9.32
CA ASN A 190 1.79 -19.66 9.98
C ASN A 190 1.84 -20.92 9.11
N PHE A 191 0.97 -21.04 8.10
CA PHE A 191 0.94 -22.21 7.23
C PHE A 191 2.28 -22.41 6.52
N THR A 192 2.77 -21.38 5.83
CA THR A 192 4.04 -21.46 5.09
C THR A 192 5.21 -21.66 6.05
N ALA A 193 5.24 -20.94 7.17
CA ALA A 193 6.28 -21.08 8.18
C ALA A 193 6.33 -22.53 8.74
N LYS A 194 5.16 -23.14 8.97
CA LYS A 194 5.07 -24.54 9.41
C LYS A 194 5.59 -25.50 8.35
N VAL A 195 5.17 -25.33 7.08
CA VAL A 195 5.64 -26.18 5.96
C VAL A 195 7.15 -26.10 5.78
N GLU A 196 7.73 -24.92 5.95
CA GLU A 196 9.19 -24.74 5.92
C GLU A 196 9.88 -25.47 7.08
N GLY A 197 9.27 -25.46 8.27
CA GLY A 197 9.75 -26.24 9.41
C GLY A 197 9.65 -27.75 9.17
N ASP A 198 8.54 -28.23 8.59
CA ASP A 198 8.35 -29.63 8.21
C ASP A 198 9.44 -30.06 7.18
N PHE A 199 9.86 -29.19 6.27
CA PHE A 199 10.97 -29.45 5.34
C PHE A 199 12.31 -29.55 6.06
N ASP A 200 12.58 -28.73 7.05
CA ASP A 200 13.79 -28.82 7.87
C ASP A 200 13.81 -30.15 8.64
N ASP A 201 12.69 -30.59 9.23
CA ASP A 201 12.57 -31.88 9.92
C ASP A 201 12.75 -33.08 8.97
N ILE A 202 12.26 -32.97 7.71
CA ILE A 202 12.52 -33.97 6.67
C ILE A 202 14.01 -34.03 6.34
N ALA A 203 14.66 -32.88 6.19
CA ALA A 203 16.09 -32.80 5.87
C ALA A 203 16.96 -33.40 6.99
N GLU A 204 16.53 -33.28 8.25
CA GLU A 204 17.16 -33.88 9.42
C GLU A 204 16.80 -35.37 9.63
N GLY A 205 15.89 -35.92 8.80
CA GLY A 205 15.45 -37.32 8.91
C GLY A 205 14.48 -37.63 10.05
N LYS A 206 13.88 -36.61 10.67
CA LYS A 206 12.89 -36.75 11.73
C LYS A 206 11.51 -37.11 11.19
N GLU A 207 11.20 -36.68 9.95
CA GLU A 207 9.94 -36.95 9.27
C GLU A 207 10.18 -37.44 7.83
N THR A 208 9.18 -38.12 7.24
CA THR A 208 9.22 -38.54 5.84
C THR A 208 8.35 -37.63 4.98
N TRP A 209 8.88 -37.15 3.87
CA TRP A 209 8.16 -36.27 2.93
C TRP A 209 6.83 -36.86 2.43
N THR A 210 6.76 -38.20 2.29
CA THR A 210 5.54 -38.91 1.86
C THR A 210 4.42 -38.82 2.87
N THR A 211 4.75 -38.82 4.18
CA THR A 211 3.77 -38.65 5.26
C THR A 211 3.25 -37.23 5.30
N MET A 212 4.13 -36.27 5.28
CA MET A 212 3.80 -34.85 5.26
C MET A 212 2.87 -34.50 4.07
N ILE A 213 3.22 -34.91 2.84
CA ILE A 213 2.40 -34.65 1.66
C ILE A 213 1.05 -35.38 1.74
N ARG A 214 1.00 -36.63 2.20
CA ARG A 214 -0.24 -37.37 2.37
C ARG A 214 -1.20 -36.68 3.33
N ASP A 215 -0.68 -36.18 4.45
CA ASP A 215 -1.49 -35.53 5.48
C ASP A 215 -1.99 -34.15 5.04
N PHE A 216 -1.17 -33.43 4.27
CA PHE A 216 -1.59 -32.20 3.60
C PHE A 216 -2.69 -32.48 2.57
N TYR A 217 -2.47 -33.43 1.65
CA TYR A 217 -3.37 -33.75 0.55
C TYR A 217 -4.76 -34.18 1.04
N LYS A 218 -4.82 -35.03 2.08
CA LYS A 218 -6.08 -35.49 2.68
C LYS A 218 -6.96 -34.35 3.17
N LYS A 219 -6.40 -33.21 3.55
CA LYS A 219 -7.13 -32.05 4.05
C LYS A 219 -7.44 -31.07 2.91
N PHE A 220 -6.53 -30.94 1.95
CA PHE A 220 -6.60 -29.95 0.89
C PHE A 220 -7.52 -30.35 -0.25
N GLU A 221 -7.41 -31.61 -0.74
CA GLU A 221 -8.17 -32.11 -1.88
C GLU A 221 -9.69 -31.98 -1.70
N PRO A 222 -10.30 -32.34 -0.57
CA PRO A 222 -11.74 -32.14 -0.37
C PRO A 222 -12.17 -30.67 -0.44
N GLN A 223 -11.32 -29.73 -0.03
CA GLN A 223 -11.62 -28.31 -0.14
C GLN A 223 -11.60 -27.86 -1.59
N VAL A 224 -10.65 -28.35 -2.39
CA VAL A 224 -10.58 -28.09 -3.84
C VAL A 224 -11.84 -28.61 -4.53
N GLU A 225 -12.19 -29.88 -4.31
CA GLU A 225 -13.38 -30.50 -4.89
C GLU A 225 -14.67 -29.75 -4.50
N GLN A 226 -14.81 -29.40 -3.21
CA GLN A 226 -15.94 -28.64 -2.72
C GLN A 226 -16.03 -27.28 -3.39
N THR A 227 -14.89 -26.59 -3.56
CA THR A 227 -14.83 -25.26 -4.18
C THR A 227 -15.13 -25.34 -5.68
N MET A 228 -14.61 -26.35 -6.38
CA MET A 228 -14.92 -26.59 -7.80
C MET A 228 -16.40 -26.94 -8.04
N ASN A 229 -17.02 -27.69 -7.14
CA ASN A 229 -18.41 -28.09 -7.23
C ASN A 229 -19.40 -27.00 -6.82
N LYS A 230 -18.95 -26.01 -6.04
CA LYS A 230 -19.73 -24.81 -5.78
C LYS A 230 -19.81 -24.00 -7.08
N ARG A 231 -20.86 -24.21 -7.86
CA ARG A 231 -21.31 -23.26 -8.89
C ARG A 231 -21.91 -22.03 -8.21
N GLU A 232 -21.14 -21.35 -7.40
CA GLU A 232 -21.49 -19.98 -7.05
C GLU A 232 -21.35 -19.19 -8.36
N GLU A 233 -22.43 -18.55 -8.81
CA GLU A 233 -22.33 -17.43 -9.75
C GLU A 233 -21.20 -16.56 -9.18
N HIS A 234 -20.09 -16.46 -9.91
CA HIS A 234 -18.88 -15.80 -9.42
C HIS A 234 -19.17 -14.31 -9.23
N LYS A 235 -19.70 -13.95 -8.08
CA LYS A 235 -19.82 -12.57 -7.60
C LYS A 235 -18.58 -12.13 -6.83
N ALA A 236 -17.49 -12.90 -6.92
CA ALA A 236 -16.21 -12.52 -6.37
C ALA A 236 -15.77 -11.22 -7.04
N GLY A 237 -15.53 -10.18 -6.23
CA GLY A 237 -15.18 -8.85 -6.71
C GLY A 237 -16.36 -8.02 -7.23
N GLU A 238 -17.61 -8.38 -6.96
CA GLU A 238 -18.77 -7.52 -7.20
C GLU A 238 -19.09 -6.71 -5.94
N ARG A 239 -19.04 -5.37 -6.05
CA ARG A 239 -19.42 -4.43 -4.99
C ARG A 239 -20.62 -3.60 -5.45
N GLN A 240 -21.69 -3.61 -4.69
CA GLN A 240 -22.84 -2.74 -4.95
C GLN A 240 -22.51 -1.32 -4.46
N LEU A 241 -22.59 -0.35 -5.36
CA LEU A 241 -22.33 1.06 -5.08
C LEU A 241 -23.59 1.77 -4.56
N GLY A 242 -24.76 1.34 -5.03
CA GLY A 242 -26.03 1.95 -4.68
C GLY A 242 -27.09 1.65 -5.75
N THR A 243 -27.98 2.62 -5.97
CA THR A 243 -29.08 2.53 -6.93
C THR A 243 -29.03 3.73 -7.87
N ASP A 244 -29.17 3.50 -9.16
CA ASP A 244 -29.27 4.56 -10.16
C ASP A 244 -30.53 5.41 -9.91
N PRO A 245 -30.38 6.72 -9.65
CA PRO A 245 -31.50 7.60 -9.35
C PRO A 245 -32.50 7.76 -10.51
N VAL A 246 -32.10 7.44 -11.73
CA VAL A 246 -32.96 7.57 -12.92
C VAL A 246 -33.77 6.31 -13.18
N SER A 247 -33.13 5.15 -13.19
CA SER A 247 -33.80 3.88 -13.53
C SER A 247 -34.27 3.09 -12.32
N GLY A 248 -33.86 3.42 -11.10
CA GLY A 248 -34.10 2.67 -9.89
C GLY A 248 -33.41 1.31 -9.82
N LYS A 249 -32.46 1.05 -10.74
CA LYS A 249 -31.73 -0.22 -10.83
C LYS A 249 -30.47 -0.21 -9.96
N PRO A 250 -30.04 -1.36 -9.42
CA PRO A 250 -28.81 -1.43 -8.66
C PRO A 250 -27.59 -1.17 -9.55
N VAL A 251 -26.59 -0.49 -8.98
CA VAL A 251 -25.31 -0.17 -9.62
C VAL A 251 -24.23 -0.99 -8.95
N PHE A 252 -23.44 -1.72 -9.73
CA PHE A 252 -22.36 -2.57 -9.27
C PHE A 252 -21.05 -2.17 -9.93
N VAL A 253 -19.96 -2.32 -9.22
CA VAL A 253 -18.62 -2.40 -9.80
C VAL A 253 -18.13 -3.83 -9.69
N LYS A 254 -17.55 -4.37 -10.75
CA LYS A 254 -17.05 -5.75 -10.80
C LYS A 254 -15.97 -5.94 -11.84
N ILE A 255 -15.25 -7.05 -11.78
CA ILE A 255 -14.28 -7.43 -12.82
C ILE A 255 -15.03 -8.03 -14.01
N GLY A 256 -14.93 -7.37 -15.15
CA GLY A 256 -15.39 -7.85 -16.45
C GLY A 256 -14.28 -8.54 -17.24
N ARG A 257 -14.61 -9.03 -18.44
CA ARG A 257 -13.66 -9.74 -19.32
C ARG A 257 -12.42 -8.91 -19.71
N PHE A 258 -12.54 -7.59 -19.71
CA PHE A 258 -11.49 -6.66 -20.15
C PHE A 258 -11.04 -5.72 -19.02
N GLY A 259 -11.22 -6.09 -17.76
CA GLY A 259 -10.88 -5.29 -16.59
C GLY A 259 -12.11 -4.84 -15.78
N PRO A 260 -11.91 -3.96 -14.79
CA PRO A 260 -12.98 -3.46 -13.96
C PRO A 260 -14.06 -2.71 -14.76
N VAL A 261 -15.32 -2.98 -14.46
CA VAL A 261 -16.48 -2.35 -15.10
C VAL A 261 -17.52 -1.94 -14.06
N VAL A 262 -18.24 -0.87 -14.36
CA VAL A 262 -19.47 -0.49 -13.66
C VAL A 262 -20.67 -1.05 -14.44
N GLN A 263 -21.62 -1.63 -13.75
CA GLN A 263 -22.84 -2.20 -14.30
C GLN A 263 -24.07 -1.55 -13.67
N ILE A 264 -25.04 -1.15 -14.48
CA ILE A 264 -26.38 -0.73 -14.04
C ILE A 264 -27.38 -1.84 -14.39
N GLY A 265 -28.10 -2.32 -13.40
CA GLY A 265 -29.07 -3.41 -13.53
C GLY A 265 -28.47 -4.79 -13.31
N SER A 266 -29.32 -5.81 -13.21
CA SER A 266 -28.96 -7.21 -12.99
C SER A 266 -29.06 -8.03 -14.28
N ALA A 267 -28.33 -9.15 -14.35
CA ALA A 267 -28.45 -10.11 -15.45
C ALA A 267 -29.85 -10.72 -15.57
N ASN A 268 -30.63 -10.70 -14.47
CA ASN A 268 -31.98 -11.21 -14.40
C ASN A 268 -33.07 -10.19 -14.79
N ASP A 269 -32.68 -8.95 -15.09
CA ASP A 269 -33.63 -7.92 -15.49
C ASP A 269 -34.15 -8.16 -16.92
N LYS A 270 -35.38 -7.74 -17.16
CA LYS A 270 -36.01 -7.84 -18.52
C LYS A 270 -35.20 -7.05 -19.57
N GLN A 271 -34.48 -6.04 -19.18
CA GLN A 271 -33.60 -5.23 -20.02
C GLN A 271 -32.14 -5.61 -19.75
N LYS A 272 -31.34 -5.68 -20.82
CA LYS A 272 -29.90 -5.93 -20.70
C LYS A 272 -29.24 -4.89 -19.81
N PRO A 273 -28.34 -5.31 -18.88
CA PRO A 273 -27.59 -4.38 -18.07
C PRO A 273 -26.73 -3.45 -18.94
N LEU A 274 -26.53 -2.23 -18.47
CA LEU A 274 -25.60 -1.28 -19.06
C LEU A 274 -24.21 -1.47 -18.42
N PHE A 275 -23.16 -1.33 -19.21
CA PHE A 275 -21.77 -1.46 -18.75
C PHE A 275 -20.96 -0.24 -19.18
N SER A 276 -20.11 0.23 -18.26
CA SER A 276 -19.06 1.20 -18.55
C SER A 276 -17.75 0.73 -17.94
N GLN A 277 -16.64 0.92 -18.65
CA GLN A 277 -15.32 0.51 -18.16
C GLN A 277 -14.84 1.50 -17.11
N LEU A 278 -14.30 0.98 -16.00
CA LEU A 278 -13.65 1.82 -14.98
C LEU A 278 -12.29 2.29 -15.50
N PRO A 279 -11.97 3.59 -15.43
CA PRO A 279 -10.67 4.11 -15.85
C PRO A 279 -9.51 3.49 -15.05
N PRO A 280 -8.31 3.32 -15.65
CA PRO A 280 -7.16 2.70 -14.98
C PRO A 280 -6.66 3.42 -13.74
N ASN A 281 -7.00 4.71 -13.59
CA ASN A 281 -6.63 5.54 -12.44
C ASN A 281 -7.65 5.50 -11.29
N ARG A 282 -8.69 4.64 -11.40
CA ARG A 282 -9.71 4.43 -10.38
C ARG A 282 -9.71 2.99 -9.92
N SER A 283 -9.74 2.80 -8.62
CA SER A 283 -9.88 1.48 -7.98
C SER A 283 -11.34 1.11 -7.79
N MET A 284 -11.66 -0.17 -7.93
CA MET A 284 -12.98 -0.71 -7.59
C MET A 284 -13.37 -0.48 -6.12
N GLU A 285 -12.40 -0.37 -5.21
CA GLU A 285 -12.65 -0.13 -3.79
C GLU A 285 -13.01 1.32 -3.49
N GLU A 286 -12.42 2.27 -4.22
CA GLU A 286 -12.54 3.70 -3.94
C GLU A 286 -13.68 4.37 -4.73
N VAL A 287 -14.10 3.79 -5.86
CA VAL A 287 -15.13 4.40 -6.72
C VAL A 287 -16.46 4.57 -5.99
N THR A 288 -16.99 5.79 -6.03
CA THR A 288 -18.30 6.14 -5.45
C THR A 288 -19.44 5.94 -6.45
N LEU A 289 -20.70 5.97 -5.97
CA LEU A 289 -21.87 5.90 -6.86
C LEU A 289 -21.90 7.09 -7.84
N GLU A 290 -21.58 8.29 -7.36
CA GLU A 290 -21.57 9.52 -8.16
C GLU A 290 -20.56 9.42 -9.29
N GLU A 291 -19.33 9.00 -8.99
CA GLU A 291 -18.28 8.78 -9.98
C GLU A 291 -18.65 7.70 -10.99
N ALA A 292 -19.26 6.61 -10.53
CA ALA A 292 -19.74 5.53 -11.37
C ALA A 292 -20.84 6.01 -12.36
N MET A 293 -21.76 6.85 -11.90
CA MET A 293 -22.81 7.42 -12.75
C MET A 293 -22.26 8.40 -13.80
N GLU A 294 -21.18 9.14 -13.51
CA GLU A 294 -20.51 9.98 -14.49
C GLU A 294 -20.00 9.18 -15.70
N LEU A 295 -19.53 7.94 -15.50
CA LEU A 295 -19.03 7.08 -16.56
C LEU A 295 -20.12 6.73 -17.61
N PHE A 296 -21.38 6.76 -17.23
CA PHE A 296 -22.51 6.49 -18.15
C PHE A 296 -22.98 7.74 -18.92
N LYS A 297 -22.43 8.93 -18.62
CA LYS A 297 -22.67 10.15 -19.41
C LYS A 297 -21.89 10.13 -20.73
N LEU A 298 -20.94 9.22 -20.89
CA LEU A 298 -20.23 9.00 -22.15
C LEU A 298 -20.95 7.94 -23.02
N PRO A 299 -20.91 8.06 -24.36
CA PRO A 299 -20.28 9.14 -25.14
C PRO A 299 -21.11 10.41 -25.13
N ARG A 300 -20.44 11.58 -25.11
CA ARG A 300 -21.10 12.89 -25.15
C ARG A 300 -20.57 13.74 -26.32
N THR A 301 -21.42 14.59 -26.87
CA THR A 301 -21.00 15.56 -27.85
C THR A 301 -20.35 16.74 -27.14
N ILE A 302 -19.13 17.10 -27.55
CA ILE A 302 -18.35 18.19 -26.96
C ILE A 302 -18.40 19.48 -27.84
N GLY A 303 -18.83 19.39 -29.10
CA GLY A 303 -18.95 20.50 -30.00
C GLY A 303 -19.21 20.04 -31.42
N GLU A 304 -19.10 20.95 -32.39
CA GLU A 304 -19.22 20.69 -33.84
C GLU A 304 -17.96 21.11 -34.56
N TYR A 305 -17.50 20.29 -35.48
CA TYR A 305 -16.40 20.59 -36.37
C TYR A 305 -16.80 20.29 -37.81
N GLU A 306 -16.57 21.22 -38.74
CA GLU A 306 -16.98 21.13 -40.16
C GLU A 306 -18.45 20.71 -40.36
N GLY A 307 -19.37 21.25 -39.53
CA GLY A 307 -20.80 20.98 -39.60
C GLY A 307 -21.21 19.55 -39.19
N SER A 308 -20.38 18.89 -38.43
CA SER A 308 -20.66 17.54 -37.88
C SER A 308 -20.28 17.46 -36.40
N PRO A 309 -21.07 16.75 -35.57
CA PRO A 309 -20.80 16.65 -34.16
C PRO A 309 -19.48 15.94 -33.88
N VAL A 310 -18.74 16.45 -32.89
CA VAL A 310 -17.57 15.82 -32.30
C VAL A 310 -18.00 15.17 -30.99
N THR A 311 -17.83 13.85 -30.89
CA THR A 311 -18.26 13.09 -29.76
C THR A 311 -17.05 12.49 -29.07
N ILE A 312 -16.98 12.62 -27.74
CA ILE A 312 -15.96 11.97 -26.92
C ILE A 312 -16.56 10.78 -26.20
N GLY A 313 -15.80 9.71 -26.08
CA GLY A 313 -16.23 8.49 -25.41
C GLY A 313 -15.05 7.68 -24.86
N ALA A 314 -15.38 6.65 -24.09
CA ALA A 314 -14.46 5.62 -23.63
C ALA A 314 -14.85 4.27 -24.20
N GLY A 315 -13.87 3.51 -24.69
CA GLY A 315 -14.07 2.18 -25.27
C GLY A 315 -13.00 1.20 -24.79
N ARG A 316 -13.07 -0.05 -25.26
CA ARG A 316 -12.15 -1.14 -24.88
C ARG A 316 -10.67 -0.85 -25.11
N PHE A 317 -10.36 0.11 -25.97
CA PHE A 317 -8.97 0.53 -26.26
C PHE A 317 -8.54 1.80 -25.53
N GLY A 318 -9.44 2.40 -24.75
CA GLY A 318 -9.24 3.66 -24.04
C GLY A 318 -10.17 4.77 -24.51
N PRO A 319 -9.92 6.03 -24.08
CA PRO A 319 -10.68 7.17 -24.51
C PRO A 319 -10.47 7.48 -26.00
N TYR A 320 -11.51 7.99 -26.64
CA TYR A 320 -11.51 8.32 -28.07
C TYR A 320 -12.36 9.55 -28.38
N VAL A 321 -12.05 10.20 -29.47
CA VAL A 321 -12.89 11.20 -30.13
C VAL A 321 -13.44 10.61 -31.43
N LEU A 322 -14.72 10.80 -31.67
CA LEU A 322 -15.42 10.39 -32.89
C LEU A 322 -15.88 11.61 -33.65
N HIS A 323 -15.45 11.74 -34.92
CA HIS A 323 -15.93 12.74 -35.85
C HIS A 323 -16.09 12.12 -37.23
N LYS A 324 -17.22 12.35 -37.90
CA LYS A 324 -17.56 11.83 -39.24
C LYS A 324 -17.27 10.33 -39.40
N LYS A 325 -17.60 9.52 -38.40
CA LYS A 325 -17.35 8.05 -38.32
C LYS A 325 -15.88 7.64 -38.21
N LYS A 326 -14.94 8.61 -38.02
CA LYS A 326 -13.53 8.31 -37.73
C LYS A 326 -13.27 8.39 -36.25
N PHE A 327 -12.61 7.36 -35.74
CA PHE A 327 -12.19 7.28 -34.33
C PHE A 327 -10.73 7.72 -34.22
N VAL A 328 -10.46 8.62 -33.29
CA VAL A 328 -9.10 9.03 -32.91
C VAL A 328 -8.91 8.65 -31.45
N SER A 329 -7.92 7.81 -31.17
CA SER A 329 -7.59 7.41 -29.80
C SER A 329 -6.91 8.56 -29.06
N LEU A 330 -7.31 8.78 -27.83
CA LEU A 330 -6.66 9.72 -26.92
C LEU A 330 -5.64 8.97 -26.06
N PRO A 331 -4.63 9.67 -25.49
CA PRO A 331 -3.74 9.08 -24.50
C PRO A 331 -4.51 8.46 -23.33
N LYS A 332 -4.11 7.27 -22.88
CA LYS A 332 -4.79 6.58 -21.78
C LYS A 332 -4.74 7.33 -20.44
N SER A 333 -3.84 8.30 -20.33
CA SER A 333 -3.70 9.15 -19.14
C SER A 333 -4.69 10.31 -19.09
N GLU A 334 -5.43 10.56 -20.19
CA GLU A 334 -6.37 11.66 -20.26
C GLU A 334 -7.78 11.23 -19.85
N ASP A 335 -8.45 12.10 -19.09
CA ASP A 335 -9.82 11.88 -18.65
C ASP A 335 -10.80 12.47 -19.66
N PRO A 336 -11.60 11.64 -20.37
CA PRO A 336 -12.55 12.12 -21.38
C PRO A 336 -13.69 12.97 -20.78
N HIS A 337 -13.87 12.96 -19.45
CA HIS A 337 -14.88 13.80 -18.78
C HIS A 337 -14.45 15.27 -18.68
N SER A 338 -13.15 15.56 -18.69
CA SER A 338 -12.60 16.92 -18.56
C SER A 338 -12.49 17.66 -19.88
N TRP A 339 -12.71 17.01 -21.02
CA TRP A 339 -12.55 17.61 -22.34
C TRP A 339 -13.70 18.53 -22.72
N GLU A 340 -13.37 19.72 -23.24
CA GLU A 340 -14.29 20.73 -23.77
C GLU A 340 -14.00 21.03 -25.25
N GLU A 341 -14.90 21.78 -25.92
CA GLU A 341 -14.81 22.06 -27.34
C GLU A 341 -13.50 22.73 -27.78
N THR A 342 -12.83 23.43 -26.86
CA THR A 342 -11.59 24.20 -27.14
C THR A 342 -10.31 23.34 -26.96
N GLN A 343 -10.40 22.10 -26.64
CA GLN A 343 -9.30 21.16 -26.48
C GLN A 343 -9.25 20.15 -27.64
#